data_6ae2bd0f0f2dee9823431e62d97f9290
#
_entry.id   6ae2bd0f0f2dee9823431e62d97f9290
#
_cell.length_a   1.000
_cell.length_b   1.000
_cell.length_c   1.000
_cell.angle_alpha   90.00
_cell.angle_beta   90.00
_cell.angle_gamma   90.00
#
_symmetry.space_group_name_H-M   'P 1'
#
loop_
_entity.id
_entity.type
_entity.pdbx_description
1 polymer ?
#
loop_
_entity_poly.entity_id
_entity_poly.type
_entity_poly.pdbx_seq_one_letter_code
_entity_poly.pdbx_strand_id
1 'polypeptide(L)'
;MKFTATVVSSSILPLAFGQTLNIPTRSGSIISLSEPSVISGSQNFNNQEFDRGQPCDTDADTGSESAVFILENGASISNVIIGKDQLEGVHCKGSCTLTNVWFRDVCEDAISALGTGDVLIRGGGAQEAKDKVVQHNGRGTVTIRDYTVVNAGKLYRSCGDCTNNGGPRNVVVENVKVRGMTSDLVGINSNYGDTATVSGSCGVSKKVCQEYKGVTKGNGSSSKVSTTANCLGAQGKLEKLPTC
;
A
#
# COMPACT_ATOMS: atom_id res chain seq x y z
N MET A 1 62.65 30.30 8.06
CA MET A 1 61.32 30.31 7.42
C MET A 1 60.66 28.97 7.71
N LYS A 2 59.57 28.96 8.50
CA LYS A 2 58.77 27.74 8.80
C LYS A 2 57.55 27.75 7.87
N PHE A 3 57.44 26.76 7.00
CA PHE A 3 56.24 26.58 6.16
C PHE A 3 55.23 25.74 6.92
N THR A 4 54.08 26.33 7.19
CA THR A 4 52.93 25.61 7.77
C THR A 4 52.08 25.11 6.62
N ALA A 5 51.96 23.79 6.44
CA ALA A 5 51.08 23.19 5.46
C ALA A 5 49.67 23.07 6.05
N THR A 6 48.70 23.73 5.48
CA THR A 6 47.29 23.65 5.81
C THR A 6 46.70 22.47 5.04
N VAL A 7 46.30 21.42 5.76
CA VAL A 7 45.56 20.29 5.18
C VAL A 7 44.10 20.68 5.09
N VAL A 8 43.57 20.85 3.88
CA VAL A 8 42.14 21.04 3.61
C VAL A 8 41.51 19.67 3.57
N SER A 9 40.78 19.33 4.61
CA SER A 9 39.97 18.11 4.68
C SER A 9 38.66 18.32 3.87
N SER A 10 38.57 17.68 2.71
CA SER A 10 37.38 17.68 1.86
C SER A 10 36.40 16.63 2.43
N SER A 11 35.38 17.07 3.16
CA SER A 11 34.26 16.21 3.60
C SER A 11 33.39 15.90 2.39
N ILE A 12 33.51 14.66 1.88
CA ILE A 12 32.56 14.10 0.91
C ILE A 12 31.26 13.78 1.68
N LEU A 13 30.26 14.64 1.55
CA LEU A 13 28.90 14.28 2.00
C LEU A 13 28.39 13.12 1.13
N PRO A 14 27.94 12.01 1.72
CA PRO A 14 27.28 10.98 0.94
C PRO A 14 26.00 11.58 0.34
N LEU A 15 25.90 11.59 -0.98
CA LEU A 15 24.64 11.80 -1.69
C LEU A 15 23.71 10.67 -1.26
N ALA A 16 22.74 10.99 -0.42
CA ALA A 16 21.62 10.10 -0.16
C ALA A 16 20.85 9.95 -1.48
N PHE A 17 21.14 8.90 -2.23
CA PHE A 17 20.27 8.49 -3.33
C PHE A 17 18.91 8.19 -2.71
N GLY A 18 17.94 9.06 -2.97
CA GLY A 18 16.56 8.83 -2.57
C GLY A 18 16.14 7.41 -3.01
N GLN A 19 15.58 6.64 -2.09
CA GLN A 19 15.12 5.29 -2.39
C GLN A 19 13.95 5.42 -3.37
N THR A 20 14.16 5.09 -4.62
CA THR A 20 13.13 5.13 -5.67
C THR A 20 12.62 3.74 -5.98
N LEU A 21 11.33 3.64 -6.30
CA LEU A 21 10.71 2.44 -6.80
C LEU A 21 11.10 2.23 -8.27
N ASN A 22 11.55 1.04 -8.62
CA ASN A 22 11.88 0.69 -10.02
C ASN A 22 10.61 0.39 -10.81
N ILE A 23 9.88 1.43 -11.19
CA ILE A 23 8.69 1.35 -12.04
C ILE A 23 9.14 1.08 -13.48
N PRO A 24 8.53 0.14 -14.21
CA PRO A 24 8.87 -0.11 -15.61
C PRO A 24 8.64 1.13 -16.48
N THR A 25 9.35 1.20 -17.60
CA THR A 25 9.10 2.26 -18.59
C THR A 25 7.67 2.16 -19.10
N ARG A 26 6.94 3.28 -19.06
CA ARG A 26 5.57 3.30 -19.59
C ARG A 26 5.55 3.13 -21.10
N SER A 27 4.50 2.51 -21.57
CA SER A 27 4.16 2.40 -23.00
C SER A 27 3.30 3.61 -23.41
N GLY A 28 3.76 4.38 -24.39
CA GLY A 28 3.00 5.54 -24.89
C GLY A 28 2.96 6.74 -23.94
N SER A 29 1.96 7.60 -24.12
CA SER A 29 1.70 8.77 -23.28
C SER A 29 0.84 8.40 -22.08
N ILE A 30 0.81 9.27 -21.06
CA ILE A 30 -0.14 9.14 -19.93
C ILE A 30 -1.56 9.34 -20.47
N ILE A 31 -2.47 8.52 -20.02
CA ILE A 31 -3.90 8.58 -20.33
C ILE A 31 -4.63 9.11 -19.10
N SER A 32 -5.01 10.39 -19.14
CA SER A 32 -5.82 10.99 -18.06
C SER A 32 -7.30 10.70 -18.29
N LEU A 33 -7.90 9.97 -17.35
CA LEU A 33 -9.29 9.55 -17.41
C LEU A 33 -10.20 10.63 -16.78
N SER A 34 -11.23 11.07 -17.49
CA SER A 34 -12.24 12.01 -16.97
C SER A 34 -13.13 11.38 -15.89
N GLU A 35 -13.30 10.06 -15.93
CA GLU A 35 -14.07 9.25 -14.98
C GLU A 35 -13.36 7.90 -14.75
N PRO A 36 -13.68 7.16 -13.69
CA PRO A 36 -13.08 5.85 -13.44
C PRO A 36 -13.31 4.88 -14.59
N SER A 37 -12.26 4.12 -14.95
CA SER A 37 -12.43 3.00 -15.88
C SER A 37 -12.93 1.78 -15.12
N VAL A 38 -14.12 1.29 -15.44
CA VAL A 38 -14.73 0.10 -14.84
C VAL A 38 -14.31 -1.14 -15.60
N ILE A 39 -13.73 -2.10 -14.89
CA ILE A 39 -13.19 -3.35 -15.46
C ILE A 39 -14.03 -4.52 -14.97
N SER A 40 -14.63 -5.27 -15.91
CA SER A 40 -15.32 -6.55 -15.67
C SER A 40 -14.61 -7.65 -16.45
N GLY A 41 -13.82 -8.48 -15.81
CA GLY A 41 -13.01 -9.51 -16.47
C GLY A 41 -11.51 -9.23 -16.38
N SER A 42 -10.72 -9.70 -17.34
CA SER A 42 -9.25 -9.61 -17.28
C SER A 42 -8.71 -8.65 -18.34
N GLN A 43 -7.86 -7.71 -17.93
CA GLN A 43 -7.23 -6.75 -18.84
C GLN A 43 -5.73 -6.62 -18.58
N ASN A 44 -4.94 -6.68 -19.67
CA ASN A 44 -3.51 -6.39 -19.65
C ASN A 44 -3.26 -5.05 -20.34
N PHE A 45 -2.62 -4.13 -19.64
CA PHE A 45 -2.37 -2.76 -20.13
C PHE A 45 -0.98 -2.56 -20.75
N ASN A 46 -0.13 -3.61 -20.80
CA ASN A 46 1.19 -3.54 -21.43
C ASN A 46 2.06 -2.36 -20.98
N ASN A 47 2.04 -2.07 -19.68
CA ASN A 47 2.71 -0.93 -19.03
C ASN A 47 2.22 0.46 -19.50
N GLN A 48 0.99 0.61 -19.97
CA GLN A 48 0.36 1.91 -20.10
C GLN A 48 0.20 2.58 -18.75
N GLU A 49 0.27 3.91 -18.72
CA GLU A 49 0.13 4.73 -17.53
C GLU A 49 -1.18 5.51 -17.57
N PHE A 50 -1.93 5.44 -16.48
CA PHE A 50 -3.24 6.08 -16.32
C PHE A 50 -3.26 6.94 -15.06
N ASP A 51 -3.93 8.08 -15.14
CA ASP A 51 -4.26 8.93 -14.00
C ASP A 51 -5.65 9.59 -14.19
N ARG A 52 -5.97 10.59 -13.36
CA ARG A 52 -7.20 11.34 -13.43
C ARG A 52 -6.97 12.80 -13.85
N GLY A 53 -5.71 13.21 -14.11
CA GLY A 53 -5.34 14.59 -14.39
C GLY A 53 -5.66 15.56 -13.24
N GLN A 54 -5.78 15.05 -12.01
CA GLN A 54 -6.07 15.83 -10.81
C GLN A 54 -4.89 15.78 -9.86
N PRO A 55 -4.37 16.92 -9.39
CA PRO A 55 -3.25 16.94 -8.49
C PRO A 55 -3.60 16.25 -7.15
N CYS A 56 -2.63 15.56 -6.57
CA CYS A 56 -2.72 15.07 -5.21
C CYS A 56 -2.50 16.22 -4.21
N ASP A 57 -3.52 17.01 -3.97
CA ASP A 57 -3.51 18.17 -3.06
C ASP A 57 -4.35 17.97 -1.80
N THR A 58 -5.01 16.82 -1.68
CA THR A 58 -5.82 16.42 -0.54
C THR A 58 -5.60 14.94 -0.22
N ASP A 59 -5.77 14.58 1.04
CA ASP A 59 -5.81 13.20 1.56
C ASP A 59 -7.23 12.82 2.03
N ALA A 60 -8.25 13.50 1.50
CA ALA A 60 -9.64 13.21 1.82
C ALA A 60 -10.11 11.92 1.12
N ASP A 61 -10.72 11.01 1.89
CA ASP A 61 -11.44 9.84 1.35
C ASP A 61 -12.63 10.33 0.50
N THR A 62 -12.50 10.20 -0.82
CA THR A 62 -13.43 10.77 -1.80
C THR A 62 -14.33 9.74 -2.47
N GLY A 63 -14.18 8.47 -2.18
CA GLY A 63 -15.00 7.41 -2.75
C GLY A 63 -14.61 6.97 -4.16
N SER A 64 -15.44 6.09 -4.74
CA SER A 64 -15.08 5.38 -5.98
C SER A 64 -15.11 6.26 -7.22
N GLU A 65 -15.77 7.40 -7.19
CA GLU A 65 -15.81 8.36 -8.30
C GLU A 65 -14.45 9.00 -8.60
N SER A 66 -13.54 8.98 -7.63
CA SER A 66 -12.18 9.51 -7.78
C SER A 66 -11.14 8.42 -8.09
N ALA A 67 -11.54 7.14 -8.17
CA ALA A 67 -10.64 6.05 -8.52
C ALA A 67 -10.16 6.15 -9.98
N VAL A 68 -8.96 5.62 -10.25
CA VAL A 68 -8.49 5.41 -11.62
C VAL A 68 -9.18 4.19 -12.22
N PHE A 69 -9.19 3.08 -11.48
CA PHE A 69 -9.87 1.86 -11.88
C PHE A 69 -10.85 1.38 -10.81
N ILE A 70 -12.01 0.92 -11.27
CA ILE A 70 -12.97 0.16 -10.47
C ILE A 70 -13.00 -1.27 -11.01
N LEU A 71 -12.61 -2.23 -10.20
CA LEU A 71 -12.63 -3.65 -10.56
C LEU A 71 -13.89 -4.29 -10.00
N GLU A 72 -14.74 -4.78 -10.91
CA GLU A 72 -15.91 -5.56 -10.55
C GLU A 72 -15.51 -6.93 -9.96
N ASN A 73 -16.44 -7.61 -9.31
CA ASN A 73 -16.17 -8.90 -8.70
C ASN A 73 -15.60 -9.92 -9.71
N GLY A 74 -14.44 -10.47 -9.41
CA GLY A 74 -13.70 -11.40 -10.25
C GLY A 74 -12.80 -10.75 -11.31
N ALA A 75 -12.80 -9.43 -11.40
CA ALA A 75 -11.98 -8.72 -12.39
C ALA A 75 -10.48 -8.78 -12.08
N SER A 76 -9.66 -8.64 -13.11
CA SER A 76 -8.21 -8.57 -12.97
C SER A 76 -7.58 -7.56 -13.91
N ILE A 77 -6.53 -6.88 -13.42
CA ILE A 77 -5.68 -6.00 -14.22
C ILE A 77 -4.22 -6.44 -14.11
N SER A 78 -3.47 -6.20 -15.16
CA SER A 78 -2.05 -6.52 -15.17
C SER A 78 -1.21 -5.52 -15.96
N ASN A 79 0.08 -5.39 -15.56
CA ASN A 79 1.08 -4.59 -16.23
C ASN A 79 0.58 -3.15 -16.49
N VAL A 80 0.24 -2.43 -15.44
CA VAL A 80 -0.28 -1.07 -15.51
C VAL A 80 0.43 -0.17 -14.53
N ILE A 81 0.58 1.09 -14.89
CA ILE A 81 1.14 2.14 -14.05
C ILE A 81 0.02 3.12 -13.71
N ILE A 82 -0.15 3.39 -12.44
CA ILE A 82 -1.00 4.47 -11.95
C ILE A 82 -0.13 5.71 -11.77
N GLY A 83 -0.47 6.77 -12.47
CA GLY A 83 0.23 8.06 -12.45
C GLY A 83 0.08 8.79 -11.11
N LYS A 84 0.70 9.95 -11.00
CA LYS A 84 0.70 10.74 -9.76
C LYS A 84 -0.53 11.66 -9.62
N ASP A 85 -1.15 12.02 -10.74
CA ASP A 85 -2.22 13.02 -10.78
C ASP A 85 -3.59 12.34 -10.60
N GLN A 86 -3.81 11.79 -9.40
CA GLN A 86 -5.02 11.06 -8.99
C GLN A 86 -5.21 11.13 -7.47
N LEU A 87 -6.41 10.93 -6.97
CA LEU A 87 -6.75 10.91 -5.54
C LEU A 87 -6.87 9.49 -5.01
N GLU A 88 -7.58 8.62 -5.72
CA GLU A 88 -7.83 7.23 -5.39
C GLU A 88 -7.28 6.33 -6.50
N GLY A 89 -6.58 5.27 -6.14
CA GLY A 89 -5.96 4.38 -7.12
C GLY A 89 -6.92 3.35 -7.72
N VAL A 90 -6.94 2.14 -7.16
CA VAL A 90 -7.74 1.01 -7.64
C VAL A 90 -8.74 0.55 -6.59
N HIS A 91 -10.02 0.51 -6.92
CA HIS A 91 -11.09 0.03 -6.06
C HIS A 91 -11.57 -1.37 -6.48
N CYS A 92 -11.52 -2.34 -5.58
CA CYS A 92 -12.06 -3.69 -5.78
C CYS A 92 -13.46 -3.81 -5.15
N LYS A 93 -14.48 -4.03 -5.98
CA LYS A 93 -15.88 -4.16 -5.53
C LYS A 93 -16.25 -5.57 -5.04
N GLY A 94 -15.34 -6.52 -5.18
CA GLY A 94 -15.44 -7.91 -4.74
C GLY A 94 -14.07 -8.56 -4.80
N SER A 95 -13.99 -9.84 -5.15
CA SER A 95 -12.71 -10.47 -5.48
C SER A 95 -12.05 -9.77 -6.65
N CYS A 96 -10.75 -9.54 -6.58
CA CYS A 96 -9.99 -8.96 -7.68
C CYS A 96 -8.54 -9.44 -7.69
N THR A 97 -7.88 -9.30 -8.83
CA THR A 97 -6.45 -9.63 -8.97
C THR A 97 -5.69 -8.48 -9.64
N LEU A 98 -4.63 -8.02 -8.98
CA LEU A 98 -3.71 -7.03 -9.49
C LEU A 98 -2.33 -7.69 -9.70
N THR A 99 -1.82 -7.68 -10.93
CA THR A 99 -0.51 -8.26 -11.25
C THR A 99 0.41 -7.22 -11.87
N ASN A 100 1.57 -6.96 -11.26
CA ASN A 100 2.52 -5.94 -11.72
C ASN A 100 1.84 -4.56 -11.90
N VAL A 101 1.12 -4.12 -10.86
CA VAL A 101 0.51 -2.79 -10.80
C VAL A 101 1.43 -1.86 -10.02
N TRP A 102 1.74 -0.70 -10.59
CA TRP A 102 2.72 0.23 -10.08
C TRP A 102 2.09 1.59 -9.81
N PHE A 103 2.39 2.19 -8.66
CA PHE A 103 1.89 3.50 -8.27
C PHE A 103 3.05 4.49 -8.14
N ARG A 104 3.05 5.55 -8.97
CA ARG A 104 4.10 6.59 -8.93
C ARG A 104 4.05 7.46 -7.70
N ASP A 105 2.85 7.71 -7.23
CA ASP A 105 2.56 8.50 -6.04
C ASP A 105 1.19 8.07 -5.52
N VAL A 106 1.13 7.75 -4.23
CA VAL A 106 -0.12 7.35 -3.61
C VAL A 106 -0.69 8.54 -2.86
N CYS A 107 -1.82 9.04 -3.31
CA CYS A 107 -2.47 10.19 -2.70
C CYS A 107 -3.21 9.79 -1.43
N GLU A 108 -4.43 9.26 -1.53
CA GLU A 108 -5.18 8.74 -0.39
C GLU A 108 -4.81 7.26 -0.19
N ASP A 109 -5.35 6.35 -1.01
CA ASP A 109 -5.04 4.92 -0.98
C ASP A 109 -4.63 4.41 -2.38
N ALA A 110 -3.64 3.52 -2.46
CA ALA A 110 -3.30 2.90 -3.74
C ALA A 110 -4.34 1.87 -4.16
N ILE A 111 -4.80 1.04 -3.22
CA ILE A 111 -5.75 -0.03 -3.46
C ILE A 111 -6.74 -0.11 -2.31
N SER A 112 -8.04 0.01 -2.63
CA SER A 112 -9.13 -0.11 -1.67
C SER A 112 -9.96 -1.38 -1.93
N ALA A 113 -9.85 -2.37 -1.03
CA ALA A 113 -10.67 -3.58 -1.04
C ALA A 113 -12.03 -3.28 -0.37
N LEU A 114 -13.04 -2.94 -1.16
CA LEU A 114 -14.34 -2.42 -0.70
C LEU A 114 -15.40 -3.51 -0.55
N GLY A 115 -15.39 -4.53 -1.42
CA GLY A 115 -16.40 -5.58 -1.46
C GLY A 115 -16.07 -6.80 -0.58
N THR A 116 -16.93 -7.79 -0.66
CA THR A 116 -16.67 -9.11 -0.06
C THR A 116 -16.04 -10.03 -1.09
N GLY A 117 -14.89 -10.62 -0.76
CA GLY A 117 -14.13 -11.51 -1.63
C GLY A 117 -12.62 -11.39 -1.37
N ASP A 118 -11.87 -12.26 -2.00
CA ASP A 118 -10.41 -12.29 -1.83
C ASP A 118 -9.72 -11.40 -2.87
N VAL A 119 -8.74 -10.64 -2.42
CA VAL A 119 -7.95 -9.74 -3.25
C VAL A 119 -6.52 -10.26 -3.34
N LEU A 120 -6.04 -10.45 -4.57
CA LEU A 120 -4.65 -10.84 -4.82
C LEU A 120 -3.87 -9.69 -5.45
N ILE A 121 -2.82 -9.24 -4.76
CA ILE A 121 -1.85 -8.25 -5.24
C ILE A 121 -0.51 -8.96 -5.36
N ARG A 122 0.01 -9.10 -6.57
CA ARG A 122 1.29 -9.76 -6.80
C ARG A 122 2.18 -9.01 -7.79
N GLY A 123 3.45 -8.85 -7.44
CA GLY A 123 4.36 -8.02 -8.22
C GLY A 123 3.91 -6.56 -8.24
N GLY A 124 4.75 -5.69 -8.72
CA GLY A 124 4.46 -4.27 -8.72
C GLY A 124 5.00 -3.54 -7.48
N GLY A 125 4.46 -2.38 -7.22
CA GLY A 125 4.89 -1.59 -6.07
C GLY A 125 4.19 -0.24 -5.97
N ALA A 126 4.35 0.41 -4.81
CA ALA A 126 3.82 1.73 -4.52
C ALA A 126 4.85 2.59 -3.79
N GLN A 127 4.78 3.89 -4.01
CA GLN A 127 5.62 4.85 -3.30
C GLN A 127 4.86 6.10 -2.89
N GLU A 128 5.44 6.81 -1.89
CA GLU A 128 4.98 8.11 -1.39
C GLU A 128 3.56 8.08 -0.79
N ALA A 129 3.15 6.95 -0.20
CA ALA A 129 1.88 6.84 0.50
C ALA A 129 1.95 7.51 1.89
N LYS A 130 1.32 8.65 2.07
CA LYS A 130 1.32 9.36 3.36
C LYS A 130 0.72 8.52 4.49
N ASP A 131 -0.36 7.81 4.23
CA ASP A 131 -1.00 6.93 5.21
C ASP A 131 -0.80 5.45 4.82
N LYS A 132 -1.51 4.92 3.85
CA LYS A 132 -1.50 3.48 3.56
C LYS A 132 -1.50 3.14 2.07
N VAL A 133 -0.95 1.99 1.74
CA VAL A 133 -0.98 1.47 0.36
C VAL A 133 -2.27 0.70 0.10
N VAL A 134 -2.69 -0.14 1.06
CA VAL A 134 -3.89 -0.98 0.92
C VAL A 134 -4.84 -0.74 2.08
N GLN A 135 -6.04 -0.25 1.77
CA GLN A 135 -7.18 -0.12 2.67
C GLN A 135 -8.14 -1.29 2.47
N HIS A 136 -8.56 -1.93 3.56
CA HIS A 136 -9.51 -3.04 3.51
C HIS A 136 -10.80 -2.69 4.27
N ASN A 137 -11.81 -2.25 3.53
CA ASN A 137 -13.13 -1.92 4.06
C ASN A 137 -14.11 -3.10 3.97
N GLY A 138 -13.95 -3.93 2.94
CA GLY A 138 -14.76 -5.11 2.68
C GLY A 138 -14.51 -6.29 3.62
N ARG A 139 -14.70 -7.50 3.12
CA ARG A 139 -14.45 -8.75 3.87
C ARG A 139 -13.75 -9.76 2.98
N GLY A 140 -12.98 -10.66 3.59
CA GLY A 140 -12.21 -11.70 2.91
C GLY A 140 -10.73 -11.60 3.26
N THR A 141 -9.89 -12.13 2.39
CA THR A 141 -8.44 -12.13 2.55
C THR A 141 -7.77 -11.28 1.48
N VAL A 142 -6.93 -10.34 1.89
CA VAL A 142 -6.02 -9.62 0.99
C VAL A 142 -4.67 -10.33 1.03
N THR A 143 -4.21 -10.83 -0.11
CA THR A 143 -2.87 -11.41 -0.27
C THR A 143 -1.96 -10.43 -1.03
N ILE A 144 -0.86 -10.02 -0.41
CA ILE A 144 0.14 -9.13 -0.99
C ILE A 144 1.46 -9.89 -1.06
N ARG A 145 1.95 -10.15 -2.27
CA ARG A 145 3.19 -10.89 -2.46
C ARG A 145 4.08 -10.34 -3.56
N ASP A 146 5.40 -10.52 -3.37
CA ASP A 146 6.40 -10.07 -4.35
C ASP A 146 6.28 -8.57 -4.68
N TYR A 147 5.92 -7.75 -3.68
CA TYR A 147 5.58 -6.34 -3.82
C TYR A 147 6.67 -5.45 -3.20
N THR A 148 6.87 -4.26 -3.76
CA THR A 148 7.84 -3.30 -3.22
C THR A 148 7.15 -2.01 -2.78
N VAL A 149 7.44 -1.56 -1.57
CA VAL A 149 6.90 -0.30 -1.01
C VAL A 149 8.05 0.63 -0.67
N VAL A 150 7.93 1.89 -1.08
CA VAL A 150 8.91 2.94 -0.80
C VAL A 150 8.21 4.16 -0.20
N ASN A 151 8.68 4.64 0.95
CA ASN A 151 8.16 5.84 1.63
C ASN A 151 6.64 5.79 1.85
N ALA A 152 6.20 4.95 2.78
CA ALA A 152 4.77 4.80 3.09
C ALA A 152 4.51 4.84 4.60
N GLY A 153 3.29 5.18 4.98
CA GLY A 153 2.82 5.03 6.35
C GLY A 153 2.68 3.55 6.72
N LYS A 154 1.79 2.84 6.04
CA LYS A 154 1.54 1.39 6.19
C LYS A 154 1.40 0.70 4.83
N LEU A 155 1.77 -0.58 4.78
CA LEU A 155 1.41 -1.41 3.62
C LEU A 155 -0.08 -1.75 3.61
N TYR A 156 -0.64 -2.11 4.76
CA TYR A 156 -2.02 -2.57 4.86
C TYR A 156 -2.68 -2.09 6.15
N ARG A 157 -3.97 -1.74 6.05
CA ARG A 157 -4.83 -1.45 7.18
C ARG A 157 -6.24 -1.99 6.96
N SER A 158 -6.73 -2.82 7.86
CA SER A 158 -8.17 -3.11 7.94
C SER A 158 -8.89 -1.89 8.54
N CYS A 159 -10.06 -1.54 8.01
CA CYS A 159 -10.76 -0.32 8.42
C CYS A 159 -10.99 -0.23 9.93
N GLY A 160 -10.53 0.84 10.52
CA GLY A 160 -10.59 1.03 11.97
C GLY A 160 -11.97 1.43 12.48
N ASP A 161 -12.73 2.19 11.69
CA ASP A 161 -13.98 2.85 12.11
C ASP A 161 -15.01 3.01 10.99
N CYS A 162 -15.07 2.06 10.07
CA CYS A 162 -16.07 2.04 8.99
C CYS A 162 -17.50 2.01 9.54
N THR A 163 -18.45 2.48 8.71
CA THR A 163 -19.88 2.24 8.92
C THR A 163 -20.14 0.73 8.90
N ASN A 164 -20.94 0.21 9.86
CA ASN A 164 -21.17 -1.22 10.06
C ASN A 164 -19.88 -2.03 10.16
N ASN A 165 -18.88 -1.47 10.85
CA ASN A 165 -17.59 -2.10 11.01
C ASN A 165 -17.69 -3.46 11.70
N GLY A 166 -16.79 -4.37 11.35
CA GLY A 166 -16.74 -5.74 11.84
C GLY A 166 -15.77 -6.55 10.99
N GLY A 167 -15.68 -7.83 11.20
CA GLY A 167 -14.72 -8.66 10.48
C GLY A 167 -15.24 -10.06 10.20
N PRO A 168 -14.30 -11.00 9.96
CA PRO A 168 -12.87 -10.77 9.85
C PRO A 168 -12.43 -10.18 8.50
N ARG A 169 -11.30 -9.47 8.53
CA ARG A 169 -10.51 -9.02 7.38
C ARG A 169 -9.10 -9.56 7.55
N ASN A 170 -8.73 -10.51 6.73
CA ASN A 170 -7.42 -11.15 6.86
C ASN A 170 -6.43 -10.57 5.87
N VAL A 171 -5.14 -10.60 6.22
CA VAL A 171 -4.07 -10.22 5.31
C VAL A 171 -2.95 -11.26 5.34
N VAL A 172 -2.44 -11.60 4.16
CA VAL A 172 -1.25 -12.42 3.95
C VAL A 172 -0.21 -11.58 3.23
N VAL A 173 0.98 -11.43 3.83
CA VAL A 173 2.11 -10.65 3.29
C VAL A 173 3.29 -11.58 3.08
N GLU A 174 3.72 -11.74 1.82
CA GLU A 174 4.77 -12.67 1.42
C GLU A 174 5.80 -11.99 0.52
N ASN A 175 7.09 -12.14 0.83
CA ASN A 175 8.20 -11.64 0.01
C ASN A 175 8.10 -10.15 -0.33
N VAL A 176 7.63 -9.31 0.59
CA VAL A 176 7.49 -7.87 0.38
C VAL A 176 8.79 -7.16 0.77
N LYS A 177 9.22 -6.23 -0.07
CA LYS A 177 10.36 -5.35 0.19
C LYS A 177 9.88 -3.97 0.61
N VAL A 178 10.37 -3.50 1.75
CA VAL A 178 9.91 -2.25 2.36
C VAL A 178 11.08 -1.30 2.56
N ARG A 179 10.94 -0.08 2.07
CA ARG A 179 11.96 0.96 2.19
C ARG A 179 11.32 2.25 2.71
N GLY A 180 11.67 2.64 3.94
CA GLY A 180 11.24 3.93 4.48
C GLY A 180 9.79 4.01 4.97
N MET A 181 9.28 2.95 5.62
CA MET A 181 7.97 3.04 6.27
C MET A 181 8.02 3.86 7.55
N THR A 182 7.04 4.72 7.73
CA THR A 182 6.93 5.62 8.90
C THR A 182 6.08 5.05 10.03
N SER A 183 5.38 3.93 9.80
CA SER A 183 4.52 3.26 10.79
C SER A 183 4.64 1.73 10.71
N ASP A 184 3.59 1.02 11.12
CA ASP A 184 3.53 -0.44 11.14
C ASP A 184 3.41 -0.99 9.71
N LEU A 185 3.97 -2.17 9.41
CA LEU A 185 3.79 -2.80 8.10
C LEU A 185 2.32 -3.11 7.87
N VAL A 186 1.68 -3.79 8.83
CA VAL A 186 0.25 -4.11 8.76
C VAL A 186 -0.46 -3.73 10.06
N GLY A 187 -1.71 -3.25 9.92
CA GLY A 187 -2.61 -2.96 11.03
C GLY A 187 -3.93 -3.71 10.88
N ILE A 188 -4.31 -4.48 11.92
CA ILE A 188 -5.52 -5.33 11.94
C ILE A 188 -6.37 -5.06 13.16
N ASN A 189 -7.67 -5.34 13.09
CA ASN A 189 -8.58 -5.19 14.23
C ASN A 189 -8.82 -6.54 14.92
N SER A 190 -8.05 -6.85 15.95
CA SER A 190 -8.11 -8.15 16.63
C SER A 190 -9.46 -8.43 17.30
N ASN A 191 -10.19 -7.40 17.73
CA ASN A 191 -11.53 -7.55 18.30
C ASN A 191 -12.60 -7.97 17.28
N TYR A 192 -12.30 -7.91 15.98
CA TYR A 192 -13.15 -8.42 14.90
C TYR A 192 -12.68 -9.76 14.33
N GLY A 193 -11.63 -10.35 14.92
CA GLY A 193 -11.08 -11.63 14.49
C GLY A 193 -10.18 -11.52 13.25
N ASP A 194 -9.74 -10.32 12.89
CA ASP A 194 -8.77 -10.12 11.80
C ASP A 194 -7.46 -10.85 12.12
N THR A 195 -6.80 -11.40 11.11
CA THR A 195 -5.48 -12.01 11.21
C THR A 195 -4.51 -11.41 10.18
N ALA A 196 -3.22 -11.37 10.54
CA ALA A 196 -2.15 -10.99 9.63
C ALA A 196 -1.07 -12.07 9.63
N THR A 197 -0.84 -12.69 8.47
CA THR A 197 0.24 -13.66 8.29
C THR A 197 1.38 -13.00 7.51
N VAL A 198 2.59 -12.94 8.10
CA VAL A 198 3.74 -12.28 7.45
C VAL A 198 4.92 -13.26 7.36
N SER A 199 5.50 -13.38 6.15
CA SER A 199 6.65 -14.24 5.87
C SER A 199 7.52 -13.71 4.72
N GLY A 200 8.80 -14.09 4.69
CA GLY A 200 9.73 -13.80 3.60
C GLY A 200 9.99 -12.32 3.29
N SER A 201 9.48 -11.40 4.11
CA SER A 201 9.54 -9.97 3.87
C SER A 201 10.77 -9.34 4.51
N CYS A 202 11.25 -8.21 3.98
CA CYS A 202 12.44 -7.53 4.47
C CYS A 202 12.34 -6.00 4.35
N GLY A 203 13.15 -5.27 5.13
CA GLY A 203 13.30 -3.83 5.05
C GLY A 203 12.97 -3.08 6.33
N VAL A 204 12.53 -1.82 6.22
CA VAL A 204 12.39 -0.91 7.36
C VAL A 204 10.92 -0.59 7.62
N SER A 205 10.43 -1.01 8.79
CA SER A 205 9.13 -0.62 9.36
C SER A 205 9.29 -0.35 10.86
N LYS A 206 8.39 0.40 11.47
CA LYS A 206 8.42 0.61 12.93
C LYS A 206 8.02 -0.64 13.69
N LYS A 207 7.06 -1.38 13.17
CA LYS A 207 6.60 -2.68 13.69
C LYS A 207 6.09 -3.53 12.53
N VAL A 208 6.21 -4.84 12.63
CA VAL A 208 5.70 -5.72 11.56
C VAL A 208 4.18 -5.81 11.58
N CYS A 209 3.58 -6.09 12.72
CA CYS A 209 2.14 -6.20 12.84
C CYS A 209 1.64 -5.50 14.10
N GLN A 210 0.66 -4.63 13.95
CA GLN A 210 -0.01 -3.93 15.04
C GLN A 210 -1.48 -4.32 15.09
N GLU A 211 -1.91 -4.83 16.24
CA GLU A 211 -3.32 -5.05 16.52
C GLU A 211 -3.99 -3.79 17.03
N TYR A 212 -5.24 -3.61 16.65
CA TYR A 212 -6.12 -2.52 17.06
C TYR A 212 -7.44 -3.06 17.60
N LYS A 213 -8.10 -2.25 18.42
CA LYS A 213 -9.52 -2.36 18.72
C LYS A 213 -10.26 -1.48 17.72
N GLY A 214 -10.90 -2.09 16.74
CA GLY A 214 -11.76 -1.39 15.79
C GLY A 214 -13.08 -0.99 16.43
N VAL A 215 -13.71 0.05 15.87
CA VAL A 215 -15.01 0.57 16.29
C VAL A 215 -15.93 0.76 15.08
N THR A 216 -17.24 0.87 15.30
CA THR A 216 -18.16 1.31 14.25
C THR A 216 -18.16 2.83 14.18
N LYS A 217 -18.27 3.40 12.98
CA LYS A 217 -18.33 4.85 12.76
C LYS A 217 -19.33 5.52 13.69
N GLY A 218 -18.89 6.60 14.33
CA GLY A 218 -19.68 7.30 15.36
C GLY A 218 -19.43 6.85 16.80
N ASN A 219 -18.73 5.72 17.03
CA ASN A 219 -18.41 5.20 18.37
C ASN A 219 -16.95 5.47 18.79
N GLY A 220 -16.40 6.60 18.34
CA GLY A 220 -15.02 6.99 18.62
C GLY A 220 -14.04 6.52 17.56
N SER A 221 -12.76 6.45 17.91
CA SER A 221 -11.67 6.08 17.01
C SER A 221 -11.08 4.72 17.37
N SER A 222 -10.58 3.99 16.39
CA SER A 222 -9.86 2.74 16.65
C SER A 222 -8.56 3.02 17.44
N SER A 223 -8.21 2.13 18.35
CA SER A 223 -7.05 2.29 19.25
C SER A 223 -6.11 1.10 19.19
N LYS A 224 -4.80 1.36 19.33
CA LYS A 224 -3.79 0.30 19.41
C LYS A 224 -3.99 -0.55 20.66
N VAL A 225 -3.79 -1.86 20.52
CA VAL A 225 -3.71 -2.80 21.64
C VAL A 225 -2.33 -3.45 21.69
N SER A 226 -1.92 -3.91 22.87
CA SER A 226 -0.57 -4.46 23.09
C SER A 226 -0.44 -5.92 22.67
N THR A 227 -1.54 -6.60 22.32
CA THR A 227 -1.52 -8.00 21.93
C THR A 227 -0.92 -8.20 20.52
N THR A 228 -0.47 -9.42 20.25
CA THR A 228 0.04 -9.89 18.96
C THR A 228 -0.48 -11.32 18.66
N ALA A 229 -1.60 -11.70 19.27
CA ALA A 229 -2.14 -13.05 19.15
C ALA A 229 -2.55 -13.38 17.71
N ASN A 230 -3.07 -12.36 16.99
CA ASN A 230 -3.55 -12.48 15.61
C ASN A 230 -2.46 -12.14 14.57
N CYS A 231 -1.25 -11.81 15.00
CA CYS A 231 -0.08 -11.62 14.15
C CYS A 231 0.62 -12.96 13.94
N LEU A 232 0.50 -13.55 12.77
CA LEU A 232 0.83 -14.93 12.44
C LEU A 232 2.00 -15.00 11.43
N GLY A 233 2.43 -16.23 11.14
CA GLY A 233 3.54 -16.52 10.23
C GLY A 233 4.91 -16.33 10.88
N ALA A 234 5.96 -16.62 10.13
CA ALA A 234 7.33 -16.60 10.65
C ALA A 234 7.78 -15.21 11.13
N GLN A 235 7.16 -14.15 10.62
CA GLN A 235 7.55 -12.76 10.89
C GLN A 235 6.47 -11.93 11.59
N GLY A 236 5.24 -12.41 11.71
CA GLY A 236 4.13 -11.61 12.23
C GLY A 236 4.37 -11.03 13.63
N LYS A 237 5.09 -11.74 14.48
CA LYS A 237 5.41 -11.31 15.86
C LYS A 237 6.74 -10.59 16.01
N LEU A 238 7.47 -10.37 14.93
CA LEU A 238 8.74 -9.64 15.00
C LEU A 238 8.49 -8.14 15.24
N GLU A 239 9.35 -7.53 16.03
CA GLU A 239 9.35 -6.07 16.20
C GLU A 239 9.80 -5.36 14.93
N LYS A 240 10.74 -5.94 14.18
CA LYS A 240 11.28 -5.38 12.93
C LYS A 240 11.49 -6.47 11.91
N LEU A 241 11.34 -6.13 10.64
CA LEU A 241 11.74 -7.01 9.54
C LEU A 241 13.25 -7.16 9.48
N PRO A 242 13.77 -8.29 8.95
CA PRO A 242 15.17 -8.40 8.59
C PRO A 242 15.55 -7.39 7.51
N THR A 243 16.82 -7.02 7.43
CA THR A 243 17.35 -6.18 6.35
C THR A 243 17.21 -6.93 5.00
N CYS A 244 16.87 -6.21 3.93
CA CYS A 244 16.86 -6.80 2.60
C CYS A 244 18.30 -7.11 2.13
#